data_47e695151459310d434972851a086e57
#
_entry.id   47e695151459310d434972851a086e57
#
_cell.length_a   1.000
_cell.length_b   1.000
_cell.length_c   1.000
_cell.angle_alpha   90.00
_cell.angle_beta   90.00
_cell.angle_gamma   90.00
#
_symmetry.space_group_name_H-M   'P 1'
#
loop_
_entity.id
_entity.type
_entity.pdbx_description
1 polymer ?
#
loop_
_entity_poly.entity_id
_entity_poly.type
_entity_poly.pdbx_seq_one_letter_code
_entity_poly.pdbx_strand_id
1 'polypeptide(L)'
;MEKVYPILLAGGSGTRLWPLSRQSYPKQFSKLIGNKTLFQESALRLTSSEQIKFSPHLTLTNHNFRFIIGEQLQEVGLDLGNILIEPEGKNTASAILAASIFINAKDKEAILLVAPCDHLIPDRENFHNAVSIGLEQVQNEKIVTFGIKPT
;
A
#
# COMPACT_ATOMS: atom_id res chain seq x y z
N MET A 1 -3.79 -21.61 -0.11
CA MET A 1 -3.00 -20.38 0.06
C MET A 1 -4.00 -19.26 0.30
N GLU A 2 -3.93 -18.61 1.44
CA GLU A 2 -4.86 -17.55 1.82
C GLU A 2 -4.68 -16.32 0.95
N LYS A 3 -5.79 -15.64 0.71
CA LYS A 3 -5.83 -14.44 -0.12
C LYS A 3 -5.63 -13.20 0.74
N VAL A 4 -4.54 -12.49 0.51
CA VAL A 4 -4.21 -11.26 1.22
C VAL A 4 -4.67 -10.05 0.41
N TYR A 5 -5.34 -9.11 1.07
CA TYR A 5 -5.82 -7.87 0.46
C TYR A 5 -4.81 -6.75 0.72
N PRO A 6 -4.05 -6.30 -0.30
CA PRO A 6 -3.07 -5.24 -0.14
C PRO A 6 -3.77 -3.89 -0.11
N ILE A 7 -3.51 -3.14 0.96
CA ILE A 7 -4.05 -1.79 1.19
C ILE A 7 -2.90 -0.79 1.06
N LEU A 8 -2.92 0.01 -0.01
CA LEU A 8 -1.94 1.04 -0.27
C LEU A 8 -2.41 2.38 0.31
N LEU A 9 -1.66 2.94 1.26
CA LEU A 9 -1.94 4.25 1.84
C LEU A 9 -1.18 5.32 1.08
N ALA A 10 -1.88 6.07 0.22
CA ALA A 10 -1.32 7.07 -0.68
C ALA A 10 -1.89 8.50 -0.46
N GLY A 11 -2.44 8.78 0.72
CA GLY A 11 -3.10 10.06 1.05
C GLY A 11 -2.19 11.17 1.57
N GLY A 12 -0.94 10.88 1.96
CA GLY A 12 -0.03 11.84 2.58
C GLY A 12 0.44 12.93 1.62
N SER A 13 0.42 14.19 2.06
CA SER A 13 0.89 15.36 1.27
C SER A 13 2.42 15.47 1.15
N GLY A 14 3.18 14.75 1.99
CA GLY A 14 4.64 14.58 1.86
C GLY A 14 5.49 15.86 1.77
N THR A 15 5.03 16.99 2.31
CA THR A 15 5.65 18.32 2.14
C THR A 15 7.05 18.47 2.75
N ARG A 16 7.51 17.51 3.56
CA ARG A 16 8.80 17.56 4.28
C ARG A 16 10.04 17.56 3.38
N LEU A 17 9.91 17.13 2.13
CA LEU A 17 11.01 17.08 1.15
C LEU A 17 10.91 18.21 0.09
N TRP A 18 10.33 19.35 0.44
CA TRP A 18 10.33 20.48 -0.47
C TRP A 18 11.77 20.87 -0.88
N PRO A 19 12.06 21.16 -2.17
CA PRO A 19 11.16 21.33 -3.31
C PRO A 19 10.86 20.06 -4.10
N LEU A 20 11.41 18.89 -3.72
CA LEU A 20 11.19 17.60 -4.40
C LEU A 20 9.78 17.06 -4.21
N SER A 21 9.12 17.41 -3.10
CA SER A 21 7.72 17.12 -2.87
C SER A 21 6.93 18.42 -2.70
N ARG A 22 5.75 18.45 -3.29
CA ARG A 22 4.80 19.57 -3.18
C ARG A 22 3.43 19.01 -2.78
N GLN A 23 2.58 19.86 -2.22
CA GLN A 23 1.21 19.48 -1.86
C GLN A 23 0.43 18.92 -3.07
N SER A 24 0.68 19.48 -4.28
CA SER A 24 0.11 19.02 -5.54
C SER A 24 0.80 17.79 -6.16
N TYR A 25 1.99 17.45 -5.70
CA TYR A 25 2.78 16.31 -6.20
C TYR A 25 3.66 15.73 -5.08
N PRO A 26 3.08 14.88 -4.21
CA PRO A 26 3.78 14.27 -3.09
C PRO A 26 4.94 13.36 -3.48
N LYS A 27 5.89 13.17 -2.55
CA LYS A 27 7.11 12.39 -2.77
C LYS A 27 6.87 10.97 -3.29
N GLN A 28 5.78 10.33 -2.87
CA GLN A 28 5.47 8.96 -3.27
C GLN A 28 5.22 8.81 -4.77
N PHE A 29 4.82 9.87 -5.46
CA PHE A 29 4.59 9.86 -6.91
C PHE A 29 5.80 10.35 -7.71
N SER A 30 6.91 10.71 -7.05
CA SER A 30 8.14 11.16 -7.68
C SER A 30 9.15 10.01 -7.82
N LYS A 31 9.93 10.01 -8.90
CA LYS A 31 11.04 9.08 -9.13
C LYS A 31 12.27 9.55 -8.34
N LEU A 32 12.29 9.26 -7.05
CA LEU A 32 13.39 9.66 -6.17
C LEU A 32 14.61 8.74 -6.27
N ILE A 33 14.38 7.46 -6.57
CA ILE A 33 15.42 6.44 -6.65
C ILE A 33 15.11 5.52 -7.83
N GLY A 34 15.98 5.50 -8.83
CA GLY A 34 15.78 4.69 -10.03
C GLY A 34 14.70 5.21 -10.97
N ASN A 35 14.07 4.32 -11.74
CA ASN A 35 13.14 4.66 -12.82
C ASN A 35 11.66 4.60 -12.40
N LYS A 36 11.36 4.15 -11.18
CA LYS A 36 10.00 4.02 -10.65
C LYS A 36 9.78 4.96 -9.48
N THR A 37 8.52 5.29 -9.25
CA THR A 37 8.12 6.07 -8.07
C THR A 37 8.02 5.16 -6.83
N LEU A 38 8.05 5.74 -5.63
CA LEU A 38 7.86 4.96 -4.40
C LEU A 38 6.49 4.27 -4.37
N PHE A 39 5.47 4.90 -4.95
CA PHE A 39 4.15 4.31 -5.10
C PHE A 39 4.19 3.08 -6.01
N GLN A 40 4.83 3.18 -7.18
CA GLN A 40 4.99 2.05 -8.11
C GLN A 40 5.77 0.90 -7.48
N GLU A 41 6.89 1.19 -6.79
CA GLU A 41 7.67 0.17 -6.07
C GLU A 41 6.83 -0.52 -4.98
N SER A 42 6.02 0.24 -4.25
CA SER A 42 5.12 -0.30 -3.22
C SER A 42 4.04 -1.20 -3.83
N ALA A 43 3.44 -0.78 -4.93
CA ALA A 43 2.42 -1.57 -5.63
C ALA A 43 3.01 -2.87 -6.21
N LEU A 44 4.16 -2.81 -6.88
CA LEU A 44 4.85 -3.98 -7.43
C LEU A 44 5.27 -4.98 -6.34
N ARG A 45 5.71 -4.49 -5.19
CA ARG A 45 6.07 -5.33 -4.03
C ARG A 45 4.88 -6.15 -3.51
N LEU A 46 3.67 -5.64 -3.66
CA LEU A 46 2.42 -6.26 -3.23
C LEU A 46 1.72 -7.03 -4.36
N THR A 47 2.48 -7.59 -5.29
CA THR A 47 1.96 -8.52 -6.30
C THR A 47 2.27 -9.97 -5.91
N SER A 48 1.42 -10.90 -6.34
CA SER A 48 1.51 -12.31 -5.99
C SER A 48 2.88 -12.93 -6.32
N SER A 49 3.27 -13.87 -5.49
CA SER A 49 4.47 -14.71 -5.63
C SER A 49 4.11 -16.18 -5.37
N GLU A 50 5.09 -17.05 -5.38
CA GLU A 50 4.90 -18.45 -4.97
C GLU A 50 4.49 -18.59 -3.49
N GLN A 51 4.86 -17.62 -2.66
CA GLN A 51 4.63 -17.64 -1.22
C GLN A 51 3.30 -17.01 -0.80
N ILE A 52 2.85 -15.95 -1.49
CA ILE A 52 1.70 -15.15 -1.10
C ILE A 52 0.80 -14.87 -2.31
N LYS A 53 -0.50 -15.11 -2.14
CA LYS A 53 -1.52 -14.73 -3.11
C LYS A 53 -2.14 -13.40 -2.73
N PHE A 54 -1.85 -12.36 -3.49
CA PHE A 54 -2.48 -11.05 -3.31
C PHE A 54 -3.73 -10.88 -4.18
N SER A 55 -4.71 -10.19 -3.62
CA SER A 55 -5.84 -9.61 -4.37
C SER A 55 -5.39 -8.40 -5.19
N PRO A 56 -6.21 -7.88 -6.12
CA PRO A 56 -6.02 -6.55 -6.65
C PRO A 56 -5.92 -5.51 -5.52
N HIS A 57 -5.09 -4.48 -5.73
CA HIS A 57 -4.84 -3.45 -4.74
C HIS A 57 -6.12 -2.68 -4.36
N LEU A 58 -6.22 -2.30 -3.09
CA LEU A 58 -7.12 -1.25 -2.61
C LEU A 58 -6.27 -0.05 -2.21
N THR A 59 -6.40 1.05 -2.94
CA THR A 59 -5.64 2.27 -2.67
C THR A 59 -6.51 3.30 -1.98
N LEU A 60 -6.05 3.82 -0.83
CA LEU A 60 -6.66 4.95 -0.14
C LEU A 60 -5.89 6.21 -0.46
N THR A 61 -6.60 7.23 -0.91
CA THR A 61 -5.99 8.50 -1.32
C THR A 61 -6.98 9.65 -1.20
N ASN A 62 -6.50 10.87 -1.40
CA ASN A 62 -7.39 12.02 -1.53
C ASN A 62 -7.84 12.22 -3.00
N HIS A 63 -8.83 13.06 -3.19
CA HIS A 63 -9.42 13.32 -4.51
C HIS A 63 -8.41 13.77 -5.57
N ASN A 64 -7.37 14.50 -5.19
CA ASN A 64 -6.41 15.08 -6.14
C ASN A 64 -5.49 14.03 -6.78
N PHE A 65 -5.27 12.90 -6.13
CA PHE A 65 -4.29 11.91 -6.59
C PHE A 65 -4.91 10.70 -7.30
N ARG A 66 -6.24 10.63 -7.42
CA ARG A 66 -6.91 9.47 -8.02
C ARG A 66 -6.46 9.15 -9.45
N PHE A 67 -6.17 10.19 -10.26
CA PHE A 67 -5.77 10.01 -11.65
C PHE A 67 -4.31 9.58 -11.78
N ILE A 68 -3.40 10.19 -11.01
CA ILE A 68 -1.98 9.83 -11.03
C ILE A 68 -1.75 8.40 -10.53
N ILE A 69 -2.57 7.93 -9.59
CA ILE A 69 -2.54 6.54 -9.14
C ILE A 69 -2.85 5.60 -10.29
N GLY A 70 -3.92 5.85 -11.06
CA GLY A 70 -4.29 5.06 -12.22
C GLY A 70 -3.21 5.03 -13.29
N GLU A 71 -2.67 6.20 -13.64
CA GLU A 71 -1.59 6.35 -14.60
C GLU A 71 -0.34 5.56 -14.17
N GLN A 72 0.10 5.73 -12.94
CA GLN A 72 1.30 5.07 -12.42
C GLN A 72 1.17 3.55 -12.29
N LEU A 73 -0.01 3.02 -11.96
CA LEU A 73 -0.26 1.58 -11.97
C LEU A 73 -0.22 1.03 -13.40
N GLN A 74 -0.84 1.72 -14.35
CA GLN A 74 -0.82 1.33 -15.76
C GLN A 74 0.60 1.33 -16.35
N GLU A 75 1.43 2.32 -16.01
CA GLU A 75 2.84 2.39 -16.44
C GLU A 75 3.66 1.15 -16.06
N VAL A 76 3.31 0.50 -14.96
CA VAL A 76 3.99 -0.73 -14.49
C VAL A 76 3.20 -2.01 -14.75
N GLY A 77 2.15 -1.94 -15.58
CA GLY A 77 1.36 -3.10 -16.01
C GLY A 77 0.48 -3.69 -14.90
N LEU A 78 0.09 -2.90 -13.91
CA LEU A 78 -0.81 -3.32 -12.83
C LEU A 78 -2.23 -2.83 -13.06
N ASP A 79 -3.19 -3.66 -12.67
CA ASP A 79 -4.60 -3.27 -12.65
C ASP A 79 -4.85 -2.19 -11.60
N LEU A 80 -5.76 -1.26 -11.92
CA LEU A 80 -6.13 -0.15 -11.04
C LEU A 80 -6.67 -0.65 -9.69
N GLY A 81 -7.34 -1.78 -9.65
CA GLY A 81 -8.00 -2.28 -8.46
C GLY A 81 -9.14 -1.37 -8.00
N ASN A 82 -9.24 -1.14 -6.70
CA ASN A 82 -10.22 -0.22 -6.12
C ASN A 82 -9.52 0.99 -5.52
N ILE A 83 -10.12 2.18 -5.68
CA ILE A 83 -9.66 3.41 -5.04
C ILE A 83 -10.73 3.89 -4.08
N LEU A 84 -10.39 4.07 -2.81
CA LEU A 84 -11.20 4.78 -1.83
C LEU A 84 -10.67 6.20 -1.68
N ILE A 85 -11.56 7.17 -1.86
CA ILE A 85 -11.21 8.58 -1.75
C ILE A 85 -11.60 9.08 -0.37
N GLU A 86 -10.59 9.53 0.39
CA GLU A 86 -10.80 10.19 1.66
C GLU A 86 -11.21 11.65 1.41
N PRO A 87 -12.40 12.07 1.87
CA PRO A 87 -12.84 13.46 1.71
C PRO A 87 -11.96 14.43 2.51
N GLU A 88 -11.46 13.98 3.66
CA GLU A 88 -10.52 14.69 4.53
C GLU A 88 -9.49 13.71 5.07
N GLY A 89 -8.24 14.12 5.14
CA GLY A 89 -7.16 13.32 5.75
C GLY A 89 -7.32 13.26 7.28
N LYS A 90 -7.76 12.12 7.82
CA LYS A 90 -7.97 11.89 9.25
C LYS A 90 -7.02 10.84 9.83
N ASN A 91 -5.76 10.90 9.44
CA ASN A 91 -4.73 9.95 9.86
C ASN A 91 -4.98 8.49 9.42
N THR A 92 -4.08 7.61 9.82
CA THR A 92 -4.02 6.22 9.34
C THR A 92 -5.18 5.36 9.84
N ALA A 93 -5.64 5.57 11.07
CA ALA A 93 -6.66 4.70 11.68
C ALA A 93 -8.01 4.74 10.96
N SER A 94 -8.48 5.91 10.56
CA SER A 94 -9.74 6.07 9.81
C SER A 94 -9.65 5.48 8.41
N ALA A 95 -8.49 5.61 7.76
CA ALA A 95 -8.22 5.02 6.46
C ALA A 95 -8.27 3.48 6.53
N ILE A 96 -7.59 2.88 7.51
CA ILE A 96 -7.61 1.43 7.74
C ILE A 96 -9.03 0.94 8.04
N LEU A 97 -9.78 1.66 8.90
CA LEU A 97 -11.16 1.30 9.21
C LEU A 97 -12.04 1.31 7.95
N ALA A 98 -11.95 2.34 7.12
CA ALA A 98 -12.71 2.42 5.87
C ALA A 98 -12.37 1.26 4.92
N ALA A 99 -11.07 0.92 4.77
CA ALA A 99 -10.62 -0.22 3.99
C ALA A 99 -11.17 -1.54 4.56
N SER A 100 -11.12 -1.70 5.89
CA SER A 100 -11.62 -2.91 6.57
C SER A 100 -13.12 -3.11 6.34
N ILE A 101 -13.93 -2.06 6.48
CA ILE A 101 -15.37 -2.11 6.22
C ILE A 101 -15.64 -2.47 4.76
N PHE A 102 -14.91 -1.84 3.83
CA PHE A 102 -15.08 -2.08 2.40
C PHE A 102 -14.75 -3.52 1.99
N ILE A 103 -13.66 -4.09 2.54
CA ILE A 103 -13.26 -5.46 2.23
C ILE A 103 -14.15 -6.47 2.97
N ASN A 104 -14.49 -6.23 4.24
CA ASN A 104 -15.36 -7.11 5.03
C ASN A 104 -16.74 -7.30 4.41
N ALA A 105 -17.25 -6.31 3.67
CA ALA A 105 -18.50 -6.44 2.92
C ALA A 105 -18.42 -7.48 1.77
N LYS A 106 -17.20 -7.79 1.30
CA LYS A 106 -16.94 -8.73 0.20
C LYS A 106 -16.43 -10.07 0.70
N ASP A 107 -15.62 -10.05 1.74
CA ASP A 107 -14.94 -11.21 2.30
C ASP A 107 -14.75 -11.01 3.80
N LYS A 108 -15.48 -11.77 4.61
CA LYS A 108 -15.47 -11.65 6.07
C LYS A 108 -14.21 -12.21 6.73
N GLU A 109 -13.54 -13.14 6.04
CA GLU A 109 -12.28 -13.77 6.50
C GLU A 109 -11.05 -13.11 5.88
N ALA A 110 -11.22 -11.92 5.31
CA ALA A 110 -10.14 -11.21 4.62
C ALA A 110 -9.00 -10.85 5.56
N ILE A 111 -7.77 -11.16 5.13
CA ILE A 111 -6.54 -10.68 5.75
C ILE A 111 -6.09 -9.43 5.00
N LEU A 112 -5.92 -8.32 5.71
CA LEU A 112 -5.49 -7.05 5.15
C LEU A 112 -4.01 -6.82 5.44
N LEU A 113 -3.23 -6.53 4.40
CA LEU A 113 -1.85 -6.05 4.53
C LEU A 113 -1.81 -4.55 4.22
N VAL A 114 -1.68 -3.75 5.26
CA VAL A 114 -1.63 -2.29 5.14
C VAL A 114 -0.19 -1.83 4.91
N ALA A 115 0.05 -1.14 3.80
CA ALA A 115 1.37 -0.68 3.40
C ALA A 115 1.36 0.82 3.05
N PRO A 116 2.19 1.64 3.71
CA PRO A 116 2.46 3.00 3.28
C PRO A 116 3.20 3.00 1.93
N CYS A 117 2.90 3.99 1.08
CA CYS A 117 3.52 4.11 -0.25
C CYS A 117 4.80 4.96 -0.26
N ASP A 118 5.31 5.34 0.90
CA ASP A 118 6.48 6.21 1.03
C ASP A 118 7.72 5.50 1.59
N HIS A 119 7.65 4.18 1.77
CA HIS A 119 8.75 3.36 2.24
C HIS A 119 9.50 2.70 1.09
N LEU A 120 10.82 2.88 1.08
CA LEU A 120 11.72 2.15 0.20
C LEU A 120 12.10 0.82 0.85
N ILE A 121 11.66 -0.29 0.27
CA ILE A 121 12.01 -1.65 0.68
C ILE A 121 12.51 -2.38 -0.58
N PRO A 122 13.83 -2.39 -0.83
CA PRO A 122 14.39 -2.90 -2.08
C PRO A 122 14.32 -4.43 -2.18
N ASP A 123 14.38 -5.12 -1.04
CA ASP A 123 14.40 -6.58 -0.99
C ASP A 123 12.97 -7.14 -0.91
N ARG A 124 12.42 -7.47 -2.07
CA ARG A 124 11.06 -8.00 -2.19
C ARG A 124 10.93 -9.41 -1.62
N GLU A 125 11.96 -10.23 -1.76
CA GLU A 125 11.92 -11.61 -1.29
C GLU A 125 11.88 -11.66 0.24
N ASN A 126 12.78 -10.94 0.91
CA ASN A 126 12.76 -10.82 2.36
C ASN A 126 11.50 -10.14 2.89
N PHE A 127 10.93 -9.19 2.13
CA PHE A 127 9.63 -8.62 2.47
C PHE A 127 8.53 -9.68 2.44
N HIS A 128 8.45 -10.51 1.39
CA HIS A 128 7.47 -11.59 1.30
C HIS A 128 7.67 -12.66 2.38
N ASN A 129 8.92 -13.01 2.71
CA ASN A 129 9.23 -13.90 3.81
C ASN A 129 8.72 -13.36 5.15
N ALA A 130 8.96 -12.07 5.43
CA ALA A 130 8.46 -11.44 6.65
C ALA A 130 6.92 -11.42 6.71
N VAL A 131 6.26 -11.12 5.60
CA VAL A 131 4.79 -11.17 5.52
C VAL A 131 4.27 -12.58 5.76
N SER A 132 4.90 -13.61 5.18
CA SER A 132 4.51 -15.02 5.38
C SER A 132 4.58 -15.43 6.83
N ILE A 133 5.64 -15.05 7.56
CA ILE A 133 5.76 -15.26 9.01
C ILE A 133 4.64 -14.52 9.77
N GLY A 134 4.32 -13.31 9.34
CA GLY A 134 3.22 -12.52 9.92
C GLY A 134 1.86 -13.19 9.73
N LEU A 135 1.60 -13.79 8.58
CA LEU A 135 0.34 -14.47 8.27
C LEU A 135 0.03 -15.61 9.25
N GLU A 136 1.04 -16.37 9.67
CA GLU A 136 0.87 -17.42 10.68
C GLU A 136 0.34 -16.88 12.01
N GLN A 137 0.73 -15.65 12.38
CA GLN A 137 0.27 -15.01 13.62
C GLN A 137 -1.14 -14.41 13.48
N VAL A 138 -1.48 -13.90 12.29
CA VAL A 138 -2.82 -13.36 12.00
C VAL A 138 -3.89 -14.45 12.11
N GLN A 139 -3.59 -15.69 11.70
CA GLN A 139 -4.48 -16.85 11.87
C GLN A 139 -4.85 -17.13 13.34
N ASN A 140 -4.03 -16.65 14.28
CA ASN A 140 -4.30 -16.74 15.72
C ASN A 140 -5.01 -15.47 16.26
N GLU A 141 -5.79 -14.78 15.42
CA GLU A 141 -6.56 -13.56 15.76
C GLU A 141 -5.69 -12.39 16.26
N LYS A 142 -4.43 -12.32 15.81
CA LYS A 142 -3.51 -11.24 16.21
C LYS A 142 -3.42 -10.15 15.16
N ILE A 143 -3.23 -8.93 15.61
CA ILE A 143 -2.76 -7.82 14.77
C ILE A 143 -1.23 -7.87 14.76
N VAL A 144 -0.66 -7.94 13.56
CA VAL A 144 0.79 -8.03 13.36
C VAL A 144 1.33 -6.70 12.85
N THR A 145 2.43 -6.25 13.43
CA THR A 145 3.17 -5.08 12.95
C THR A 145 4.60 -5.47 12.61
N PHE A 146 5.16 -4.82 11.58
CA PHE A 146 6.52 -5.07 11.14
C PHE A 146 7.43 -3.93 11.63
N GLY A 147 8.42 -4.27 12.43
CA GLY A 147 9.45 -3.33 12.87
C GLY A 147 10.55 -3.18 11.82
N ILE A 148 11.15 -1.97 11.75
CA ILE A 148 12.35 -1.71 10.96
C ILE A 148 13.52 -1.60 11.92
N LYS A 149 14.58 -2.40 11.70
CA LYS A 149 15.81 -2.28 12.48
C LYS A 149 16.52 -0.99 12.05
N PRO A 150 16.75 -0.02 12.94
CA PRO A 150 17.54 1.15 12.62
C PRO A 150 18.96 0.76 12.23
N THR A 151 19.49 1.39 11.17
CA THR A 151 20.88 1.25 10.72
C THR A 151 21.70 2.46 11.15
#